data_bf7863d0b044bd45f3da09a7cfd11d18
#
_entry.id   bf7863d0b044bd45f3da09a7cfd11d18
#
_cell.length_a   1.000
_cell.length_b   1.000
_cell.length_c   1.000
_cell.angle_alpha   90.00
_cell.angle_beta   90.00
_cell.angle_gamma   90.00
#
_symmetry.space_group_name_H-M   'P 1'
#
loop_
_entity.id
_entity.type
_entity.pdbx_description
1 polymer ?
#
loop_
_entity_poly.entity_id
_entity_poly.type
_entity_poly.pdbx_seq_one_letter_code
_entity_poly.pdbx_strand_id
1 'polypeptide(L)'
;SEELGVNLFIKRDDFTGMNLFGGNKVRKLEYLLGEAKAKGCEYAITYGATQSNHAMETAAACRRCGIKPILYLTAVVEPDDADVRANLLLDKILDVELHIVDILPGETEDDAEARSFEMGAARAKELNKSGHPCYDIPMGGASVVGSVGFANGYVEFEKQVKAMNLNVDYIFHATGTGGTMAGLAAGRKMAESDTKIISITVSPKDEKYLRKVEKLANDVL
;
A
#
# COMPACT_ATOMS: atom_id res chain seq x y z
N SER A 1 14.47 1.65 25.17
CA SER A 1 14.29 0.24 25.59
C SER A 1 14.50 0.02 27.09
N GLU A 2 15.32 0.84 27.75
CA GLU A 2 15.54 0.74 29.22
C GLU A 2 14.23 0.91 30.01
N GLU A 3 13.41 1.90 29.68
CA GLU A 3 12.11 2.13 30.34
C GLU A 3 11.11 0.98 30.14
N LEU A 4 11.21 0.25 29.05
CA LEU A 4 10.30 -0.86 28.71
C LEU A 4 10.83 -2.22 29.20
N GLY A 5 12.08 -2.29 29.65
CA GLY A 5 12.72 -3.55 30.05
C GLY A 5 12.88 -4.59 28.93
N VAL A 6 12.87 -4.14 27.66
CA VAL A 6 12.99 -4.98 26.47
C VAL A 6 14.01 -4.42 25.48
N ASN A 7 14.59 -5.27 24.65
CA ASN A 7 15.41 -4.84 23.53
C ASN A 7 14.51 -4.47 22.36
N LEU A 8 14.41 -3.18 22.06
CA LEU A 8 13.58 -2.65 20.98
C LEU A 8 14.46 -2.25 19.78
N PHE A 9 14.13 -2.80 18.61
CA PHE A 9 14.72 -2.48 17.33
C PHE A 9 13.64 -1.91 16.39
N ILE A 10 14.03 -1.04 15.48
CA ILE A 10 13.13 -0.46 14.48
C ILE A 10 13.67 -0.78 13.09
N LYS A 11 12.88 -1.55 12.30
CA LYS A 11 13.12 -1.70 10.87
C LYS A 11 12.46 -0.53 10.15
N ARG A 12 13.29 0.33 9.56
CA ARG A 12 12.89 1.62 9.00
C ARG A 12 12.36 1.47 7.57
N ASP A 13 11.18 0.83 7.42
CA ASP A 13 10.51 0.69 6.12
C ASP A 13 9.91 2.01 5.60
N ASP A 14 9.83 3.04 6.42
CA ASP A 14 9.53 4.40 6.02
C ASP A 14 10.62 5.04 5.14
N PHE A 15 11.84 4.49 5.17
CA PHE A 15 12.93 4.88 4.26
C PHE A 15 13.11 3.94 3.06
N THR A 16 12.18 3.00 2.83
CA THR A 16 12.27 2.11 1.67
C THR A 16 12.07 2.91 0.39
N GLY A 17 13.01 2.80 -0.56
CA GLY A 17 12.88 3.29 -1.92
C GLY A 17 13.36 4.71 -2.14
N MET A 18 12.50 5.62 -2.55
CA MET A 18 12.84 6.82 -3.31
C MET A 18 12.96 8.10 -2.47
N ASN A 19 13.59 8.07 -1.31
CA ASN A 19 13.78 9.23 -0.44
C ASN A 19 12.43 9.88 -0.01
N LEU A 20 12.20 11.16 -0.37
CA LEU A 20 10.98 11.90 -0.03
C LEU A 20 9.69 11.22 -0.50
N PHE A 21 9.74 10.48 -1.58
CA PHE A 21 8.60 9.79 -2.19
C PHE A 21 8.54 8.30 -1.86
N GLY A 22 9.43 7.82 -0.99
CA GLY A 22 9.48 6.44 -0.55
C GLY A 22 8.62 6.18 0.68
N GLY A 23 8.60 4.91 1.07
CA GLY A 23 7.89 4.45 2.25
C GLY A 23 7.60 2.94 2.17
N ASN A 24 6.82 2.46 3.10
CA ASN A 24 6.55 1.03 3.24
C ASN A 24 5.76 0.41 2.06
N LYS A 25 5.05 1.22 1.29
CA LYS A 25 4.28 0.73 0.14
C LYS A 25 5.15 0.40 -1.06
N VAL A 26 6.37 0.95 -1.14
CA VAL A 26 7.34 0.65 -2.20
C VAL A 26 7.60 -0.86 -2.31
N ARG A 27 7.64 -1.60 -1.20
CA ARG A 27 7.78 -3.06 -1.23
C ARG A 27 6.70 -3.76 -2.02
N LYS A 28 5.46 -3.27 -1.96
CA LYS A 28 4.34 -3.79 -2.74
C LYS A 28 4.38 -3.31 -4.18
N LEU A 29 4.71 -2.03 -4.36
CA LEU A 29 4.73 -1.37 -5.67
C LEU A 29 5.81 -1.93 -6.58
N GLU A 30 6.92 -2.42 -6.04
CA GLU A 30 7.96 -3.12 -6.81
C GLU A 30 7.37 -4.29 -7.61
N TYR A 31 6.52 -5.10 -6.99
CA TYR A 31 5.87 -6.24 -7.65
C TYR A 31 4.69 -5.81 -8.53
N LEU A 32 3.83 -4.92 -8.03
CA LEU A 32 2.66 -4.43 -8.76
C LEU A 32 3.04 -3.71 -10.06
N LEU A 33 4.02 -2.81 -9.99
CA LEU A 33 4.48 -2.10 -11.18
C LEU A 33 5.39 -2.94 -12.06
N GLY A 34 6.08 -3.93 -11.50
CA GLY A 34 6.76 -4.97 -12.27
C GLY A 34 5.78 -5.74 -13.15
N GLU A 35 4.65 -6.16 -12.58
CA GLU A 35 3.56 -6.82 -13.32
C GLU A 35 2.91 -5.87 -14.34
N ALA A 36 2.62 -4.63 -13.97
CA ALA A 36 2.07 -3.62 -14.88
C ALA A 36 2.97 -3.42 -16.11
N LYS A 37 4.29 -3.31 -15.91
CA LYS A 37 5.27 -3.22 -16.99
C LYS A 37 5.30 -4.47 -17.86
N ALA A 38 5.29 -5.64 -17.26
CA ALA A 38 5.26 -6.90 -18.00
C ALA A 38 4.01 -7.04 -18.88
N LYS A 39 2.88 -6.45 -18.44
CA LYS A 39 1.63 -6.37 -19.20
C LYS A 39 1.58 -5.23 -20.21
N GLY A 40 2.64 -4.42 -20.32
CA GLY A 40 2.69 -3.27 -21.23
C GLY A 40 1.75 -2.12 -20.84
N CYS A 41 1.41 -1.98 -19.56
CA CYS A 41 0.50 -0.94 -19.12
C CYS A 41 1.15 0.45 -19.23
N GLU A 42 0.41 1.41 -19.79
CA GLU A 42 0.80 2.81 -19.90
C GLU A 42 0.31 3.63 -18.70
N TYR A 43 -0.77 3.20 -18.08
CA TYR A 43 -1.41 3.85 -16.94
C TYR A 43 -1.52 2.91 -15.75
N ALA A 44 -1.54 3.48 -14.56
CA ALA A 44 -1.94 2.77 -13.34
C ALA A 44 -2.90 3.64 -12.53
N ILE A 45 -4.00 3.04 -12.08
CA ILE A 45 -5.00 3.68 -11.23
C ILE A 45 -4.86 3.16 -9.83
N THR A 46 -5.00 4.03 -8.83
CA THR A 46 -5.16 3.62 -7.43
C THR A 46 -6.05 4.57 -6.64
N TYR A 47 -6.31 4.20 -5.39
CA TYR A 47 -7.33 4.79 -4.52
C TYR A 47 -6.76 5.06 -3.14
N GLY A 48 -7.33 6.06 -2.45
CA GLY A 48 -6.98 6.40 -1.08
C GLY A 48 -7.71 7.63 -0.57
N ALA A 49 -7.40 8.07 0.64
CA ALA A 49 -7.79 9.39 1.12
C ALA A 49 -6.83 10.47 0.57
N THR A 50 -7.21 11.74 0.66
CA THR A 50 -6.44 12.91 0.16
C THR A 50 -5.00 13.01 0.69
N GLN A 51 -4.71 12.38 1.85
CA GLN A 51 -3.36 12.34 2.42
C GLN A 51 -2.76 10.91 2.43
N SER A 52 -3.19 10.06 1.50
CA SER A 52 -2.76 8.67 1.43
C SER A 52 -1.27 8.53 1.07
N ASN A 53 -0.47 7.92 1.96
CA ASN A 53 0.90 7.53 1.64
C ASN A 53 0.94 6.52 0.48
N HIS A 54 -0.05 5.60 0.42
CA HIS A 54 -0.11 4.63 -0.67
C HIS A 54 -0.29 5.30 -2.03
N ALA A 55 -1.21 6.27 -2.13
CA ALA A 55 -1.46 6.97 -3.39
C ALA A 55 -0.22 7.75 -3.85
N MET A 56 0.39 8.53 -2.96
CA MET A 56 1.59 9.31 -3.25
C MET A 56 2.79 8.40 -3.64
N GLU A 57 3.06 7.34 -2.87
CA GLU A 57 4.13 6.39 -3.21
C GLU A 57 3.86 5.69 -4.56
N THR A 58 2.58 5.38 -4.86
CA THR A 58 2.19 4.82 -6.17
C THR A 58 2.46 5.80 -7.30
N ALA A 59 2.08 7.07 -7.14
CA ALA A 59 2.33 8.11 -8.14
C ALA A 59 3.82 8.25 -8.44
N ALA A 60 4.65 8.35 -7.40
CA ALA A 60 6.10 8.46 -7.53
C ALA A 60 6.73 7.23 -8.22
N ALA A 61 6.31 6.02 -7.82
CA ALA A 61 6.80 4.78 -8.40
C ALA A 61 6.38 4.63 -9.87
N CYS A 62 5.15 5.01 -10.22
CA CYS A 62 4.67 5.03 -11.60
C CYS A 62 5.52 5.96 -12.47
N ARG A 63 5.76 7.20 -12.03
CA ARG A 63 6.61 8.16 -12.76
C ARG A 63 8.02 7.61 -12.99
N ARG A 64 8.62 6.99 -11.97
CA ARG A 64 9.93 6.35 -12.11
C ARG A 64 9.92 5.20 -13.11
N CYS A 65 8.81 4.48 -13.25
CA CYS A 65 8.66 3.35 -14.18
C CYS A 65 8.22 3.76 -15.59
N GLY A 66 7.94 5.05 -15.84
CA GLY A 66 7.39 5.54 -17.10
C GLY A 66 5.90 5.20 -17.30
N ILE A 67 5.18 4.91 -16.21
CA ILE A 67 3.73 4.66 -16.16
C ILE A 67 3.05 5.95 -15.72
N LYS A 68 1.93 6.31 -16.31
CA LYS A 68 1.15 7.50 -15.95
C LYS A 68 0.22 7.18 -14.79
N PRO A 69 0.37 7.85 -13.62
CA PRO A 69 -0.49 7.60 -12.45
C PRO A 69 -1.81 8.33 -12.56
N ILE A 70 -2.88 7.66 -12.13
CA ILE A 70 -4.23 8.22 -11.95
C ILE A 70 -4.65 7.92 -10.52
N LEU A 71 -5.03 8.96 -9.76
CA LEU A 71 -5.42 8.83 -8.36
C LEU A 71 -6.86 9.23 -8.17
N TYR A 72 -7.64 8.37 -7.54
CA TYR A 72 -8.97 8.67 -7.02
C TYR A 72 -8.89 8.78 -5.49
N LEU A 73 -8.98 10.01 -4.98
CA LEU A 73 -8.78 10.31 -3.56
C LEU A 73 -10.06 10.77 -2.91
N THR A 74 -10.55 9.99 -1.94
CA THR A 74 -11.72 10.35 -1.13
C THR A 74 -11.37 11.49 -0.17
N ALA A 75 -12.18 12.53 -0.15
CA ALA A 75 -11.98 13.73 0.67
C ALA A 75 -12.38 13.50 2.13
N VAL A 76 -11.74 12.53 2.81
CA VAL A 76 -11.89 12.30 4.25
C VAL A 76 -11.48 13.54 5.05
N VAL A 77 -10.45 14.25 4.57
CA VAL A 77 -10.12 15.61 4.98
C VAL A 77 -10.31 16.47 3.73
N GLU A 78 -11.22 17.42 3.79
CA GLU A 78 -11.51 18.32 2.67
C GLU A 78 -10.23 19.06 2.27
N PRO A 79 -9.83 19.02 0.99
CA PRO A 79 -8.63 19.70 0.54
C PRO A 79 -8.89 21.22 0.47
N ASP A 80 -7.91 22.00 0.92
CA ASP A 80 -7.90 23.44 0.76
C ASP A 80 -6.98 23.80 -0.42
N ASP A 81 -7.54 24.33 -1.50
CA ASP A 81 -6.77 24.73 -2.67
C ASP A 81 -5.84 25.94 -2.41
N ALA A 82 -6.11 26.72 -1.37
CA ALA A 82 -5.23 27.81 -0.93
C ALA A 82 -4.06 27.32 -0.06
N ASP A 83 -4.17 26.15 0.56
CA ASP A 83 -3.13 25.55 1.41
C ASP A 83 -2.90 24.08 1.06
N VAL A 84 -2.43 23.81 -0.13
CA VAL A 84 -2.07 22.45 -0.58
C VAL A 84 -0.78 22.00 0.09
N ARG A 85 -0.85 20.92 0.87
CA ARG A 85 0.28 20.45 1.70
C ARG A 85 0.37 18.93 1.76
N ALA A 86 1.47 18.46 2.36
CA ALA A 86 1.78 17.05 2.62
C ALA A 86 1.66 16.18 1.34
N ASN A 87 1.05 15.01 1.40
CA ASN A 87 1.01 14.09 0.27
C ASN A 87 0.26 14.66 -0.94
N LEU A 88 -0.82 15.41 -0.73
CA LEU A 88 -1.54 16.05 -1.83
C LEU A 88 -0.67 17.04 -2.62
N LEU A 89 0.23 17.77 -1.94
CA LEU A 89 1.22 18.62 -2.61
C LEU A 89 2.20 17.80 -3.44
N LEU A 90 2.67 16.67 -2.91
CA LEU A 90 3.57 15.77 -3.63
C LEU A 90 2.89 15.17 -4.86
N ASP A 91 1.62 14.79 -4.76
CA ASP A 91 0.82 14.31 -5.88
C ASP A 91 0.71 15.37 -6.99
N LYS A 92 0.45 16.63 -6.62
CA LYS A 92 0.42 17.75 -7.59
C LYS A 92 1.80 18.01 -8.22
N ILE A 93 2.89 17.93 -7.45
CA ILE A 93 4.26 18.05 -7.97
C ILE A 93 4.60 16.92 -8.96
N LEU A 94 4.09 15.72 -8.71
CA LEU A 94 4.28 14.55 -9.57
C LEU A 94 3.43 14.61 -10.86
N ASP A 95 2.63 15.66 -11.05
CA ASP A 95 1.79 15.86 -12.24
C ASP A 95 0.89 14.64 -12.53
N VAL A 96 0.14 14.18 -11.53
CA VAL A 96 -0.76 13.05 -11.65
C VAL A 96 -2.12 13.46 -12.22
N GLU A 97 -2.81 12.55 -12.90
CA GLU A 97 -4.26 12.69 -13.14
C GLU A 97 -4.97 12.47 -11.80
N LEU A 98 -5.41 13.57 -11.17
CA LEU A 98 -5.94 13.60 -9.81
C LEU A 98 -7.44 13.84 -9.81
N HIS A 99 -8.19 12.93 -9.18
CA HIS A 99 -9.62 13.03 -8.97
C HIS A 99 -9.92 13.05 -7.46
N ILE A 100 -10.41 14.17 -6.96
CA ILE A 100 -10.93 14.27 -5.59
C ILE A 100 -12.39 13.81 -5.60
N VAL A 101 -12.72 12.89 -4.70
CA VAL A 101 -14.06 12.33 -4.55
C VAL A 101 -14.63 12.82 -3.23
N ASP A 102 -15.50 13.83 -3.29
CA ASP A 102 -16.11 14.43 -2.11
C ASP A 102 -17.05 13.44 -1.41
N ILE A 103 -17.21 13.57 -0.11
CA ILE A 103 -18.26 12.88 0.65
C ILE A 103 -19.53 13.71 0.52
N LEU A 104 -20.53 13.18 -0.17
CA LEU A 104 -21.78 13.89 -0.42
C LEU A 104 -22.67 13.95 0.85
N PRO A 105 -23.59 14.91 0.94
CA PRO A 105 -24.51 14.98 2.07
C PRO A 105 -25.29 13.67 2.26
N GLY A 106 -25.13 13.03 3.42
CA GLY A 106 -25.74 11.75 3.77
C GLY A 106 -24.94 10.50 3.38
N GLU A 107 -23.82 10.66 2.69
CA GLU A 107 -22.87 9.56 2.46
C GLU A 107 -21.95 9.33 3.68
N THR A 108 -21.51 8.10 3.82
CA THR A 108 -20.37 7.74 4.68
C THR A 108 -19.05 7.80 3.91
N GLU A 109 -17.91 7.73 4.62
CA GLU A 109 -16.59 7.58 3.98
C GLU A 109 -16.55 6.32 3.10
N ASP A 110 -17.14 5.21 3.56
CA ASP A 110 -17.19 3.94 2.81
C ASP A 110 -18.00 4.06 1.52
N ASP A 111 -19.10 4.85 1.51
CA ASP A 111 -19.89 5.10 0.31
C ASP A 111 -19.09 5.90 -0.73
N ALA A 112 -18.40 6.95 -0.30
CA ALA A 112 -17.56 7.76 -1.17
C ALA A 112 -16.35 6.95 -1.68
N GLU A 113 -15.77 6.08 -0.84
CA GLU A 113 -14.71 5.14 -1.24
C GLU A 113 -15.21 4.16 -2.32
N ALA A 114 -16.38 3.55 -2.12
CA ALA A 114 -16.99 2.66 -3.10
C ALA A 114 -17.23 3.39 -4.44
N ARG A 115 -17.72 4.62 -4.40
CA ARG A 115 -17.90 5.47 -5.59
C ARG A 115 -16.56 5.78 -6.27
N SER A 116 -15.50 6.00 -5.51
CA SER A 116 -14.15 6.20 -6.08
C SER A 116 -13.67 4.98 -6.86
N PHE A 117 -13.96 3.77 -6.38
CA PHE A 117 -13.63 2.52 -7.09
C PHE A 117 -14.42 2.37 -8.39
N GLU A 118 -15.72 2.71 -8.38
CA GLU A 118 -16.57 2.67 -9.59
C GLU A 118 -16.05 3.64 -10.65
N MET A 119 -15.70 4.88 -10.25
CA MET A 119 -15.14 5.90 -11.14
C MET A 119 -13.81 5.44 -11.73
N GLY A 120 -12.89 4.92 -10.92
CA GLY A 120 -11.61 4.41 -11.38
C GLY A 120 -11.75 3.21 -12.32
N ALA A 121 -12.65 2.27 -12.02
CA ALA A 121 -12.93 1.13 -12.89
C ALA A 121 -13.51 1.58 -14.26
N ALA A 122 -14.38 2.60 -14.26
CA ALA A 122 -14.89 3.18 -15.49
C ALA A 122 -13.77 3.82 -16.32
N ARG A 123 -12.87 4.58 -15.69
CA ARG A 123 -11.71 5.21 -16.35
C ARG A 123 -10.73 4.16 -16.91
N ALA A 124 -10.43 3.11 -16.15
CA ALA A 124 -9.59 2.01 -16.62
C ALA A 124 -10.20 1.33 -17.85
N LYS A 125 -11.52 1.11 -17.85
CA LYS A 125 -12.23 0.52 -18.99
C LYS A 125 -12.18 1.43 -20.23
N GLU A 126 -12.33 2.74 -20.06
CA GLU A 126 -12.22 3.73 -21.14
C GLU A 126 -10.82 3.69 -21.77
N LEU A 127 -9.76 3.77 -20.95
CA LEU A 127 -8.37 3.71 -21.40
C LEU A 127 -8.08 2.43 -22.16
N ASN A 128 -8.46 1.27 -21.60
CA ASN A 128 -8.25 -0.02 -22.26
C ASN A 128 -8.97 -0.11 -23.61
N LYS A 129 -10.21 0.43 -23.72
CA LYS A 129 -10.94 0.48 -25.01
C LYS A 129 -10.27 1.39 -26.03
N SER A 130 -9.61 2.43 -25.58
CA SER A 130 -8.88 3.39 -26.45
C SER A 130 -7.48 2.91 -26.82
N GLY A 131 -7.09 1.69 -26.44
CA GLY A 131 -5.79 1.11 -26.77
C GLY A 131 -4.66 1.55 -25.81
N HIS A 132 -5.02 2.10 -24.64
CA HIS A 132 -4.09 2.51 -23.59
C HIS A 132 -4.21 1.56 -22.38
N PRO A 133 -3.41 0.49 -22.29
CA PRO A 133 -3.52 -0.48 -21.21
C PRO A 133 -3.33 0.17 -19.83
N CYS A 134 -4.29 -0.09 -18.93
CA CYS A 134 -4.32 0.46 -17.60
C CYS A 134 -4.30 -0.65 -16.55
N TYR A 135 -3.45 -0.52 -15.53
CA TYR A 135 -3.32 -1.42 -14.41
C TYR A 135 -4.06 -0.87 -13.19
N ASP A 136 -4.98 -1.64 -12.64
CA ASP A 136 -5.73 -1.27 -11.44
C ASP A 136 -5.01 -1.79 -10.19
N ILE A 137 -4.54 -0.87 -9.35
CA ILE A 137 -3.86 -1.16 -8.09
C ILE A 137 -4.86 -0.95 -6.95
N PRO A 138 -5.25 -2.01 -6.24
CA PRO A 138 -6.20 -1.86 -5.14
C PRO A 138 -5.65 -0.96 -4.03
N MET A 139 -6.54 -0.36 -3.25
CA MET A 139 -6.19 0.49 -2.12
C MET A 139 -5.14 -0.17 -1.22
N GLY A 140 -4.10 0.59 -0.87
CA GLY A 140 -2.98 0.08 -0.07
C GLY A 140 -2.15 -1.02 -0.74
N GLY A 141 -2.36 -1.31 -2.03
CA GLY A 141 -1.70 -2.40 -2.75
C GLY A 141 -2.02 -3.78 -2.18
N ALA A 142 -3.22 -3.96 -1.60
CA ALA A 142 -3.62 -5.19 -0.91
C ALA A 142 -4.12 -6.25 -1.89
N SER A 143 -3.22 -6.92 -2.56
CA SER A 143 -3.42 -8.04 -3.48
C SER A 143 -2.38 -9.12 -3.24
N VAL A 144 -2.52 -10.28 -3.88
CA VAL A 144 -1.52 -11.35 -3.83
C VAL A 144 -0.17 -10.82 -4.28
N VAL A 145 -0.11 -10.22 -5.46
CA VAL A 145 1.12 -9.66 -6.05
C VAL A 145 1.76 -8.61 -5.12
N GLY A 146 0.96 -7.66 -4.60
CA GLY A 146 1.49 -6.65 -3.67
C GLY A 146 1.95 -7.25 -2.34
N SER A 147 1.27 -8.28 -1.84
CA SER A 147 1.64 -8.92 -0.56
C SER A 147 2.94 -9.73 -0.65
N VAL A 148 3.33 -10.22 -1.84
CA VAL A 148 4.64 -10.84 -2.08
C VAL A 148 5.77 -9.88 -1.68
N GLY A 149 5.62 -8.58 -1.86
CA GLY A 149 6.60 -7.58 -1.44
C GLY A 149 6.91 -7.62 0.06
N PHE A 150 5.90 -7.88 0.90
CA PHE A 150 6.11 -8.05 2.34
C PHE A 150 6.49 -9.47 2.74
N ALA A 151 6.15 -10.50 1.96
CA ALA A 151 6.72 -11.83 2.15
C ALA A 151 8.25 -11.81 1.92
N ASN A 152 8.70 -11.15 0.84
CA ASN A 152 10.12 -10.91 0.59
C ASN A 152 10.75 -10.00 1.68
N GLY A 153 10.03 -8.99 2.16
CA GLY A 153 10.45 -8.13 3.27
C GLY A 153 10.69 -8.91 4.57
N TYR A 154 9.90 -9.95 4.83
CA TYR A 154 10.11 -10.86 5.95
C TYR A 154 11.38 -11.70 5.77
N VAL A 155 11.61 -12.26 4.59
CA VAL A 155 12.83 -13.01 4.27
C VAL A 155 14.08 -12.12 4.41
N GLU A 156 13.98 -10.85 3.99
CA GLU A 156 15.05 -9.86 4.21
C GLU A 156 15.28 -9.62 5.70
N PHE A 157 14.22 -9.47 6.49
CA PHE A 157 14.28 -9.32 7.94
C PHE A 157 15.03 -10.49 8.58
N GLU A 158 14.69 -11.75 8.27
CA GLU A 158 15.37 -12.93 8.80
C GLU A 158 16.88 -12.93 8.49
N LYS A 159 17.25 -12.53 7.27
CA LYS A 159 18.67 -12.41 6.90
C LYS A 159 19.39 -11.35 7.73
N GLN A 160 18.73 -10.22 7.99
CA GLN A 160 19.30 -9.13 8.79
C GLN A 160 19.44 -9.53 10.26
N VAL A 161 18.43 -10.15 10.86
CA VAL A 161 18.43 -10.64 12.23
C VAL A 161 19.58 -11.65 12.43
N LYS A 162 19.72 -12.59 11.49
CA LYS A 162 20.79 -13.58 11.51
C LYS A 162 22.18 -12.95 11.38
N ALA A 163 22.33 -11.98 10.47
CA ALA A 163 23.61 -11.28 10.27
C ALA A 163 24.04 -10.45 11.49
N MET A 164 23.06 -9.93 12.24
CA MET A 164 23.30 -9.17 13.48
C MET A 164 23.38 -10.07 14.73
N ASN A 165 23.27 -11.39 14.58
CA ASN A 165 23.21 -12.36 15.68
C ASN A 165 22.16 -11.99 16.74
N LEU A 166 20.98 -11.58 16.29
CA LEU A 166 19.84 -11.23 17.15
C LEU A 166 18.87 -12.40 17.23
N ASN A 167 18.14 -12.48 18.36
CA ASN A 167 16.94 -13.28 18.49
C ASN A 167 15.75 -12.31 18.66
N VAL A 168 14.76 -12.41 17.79
CA VAL A 168 13.58 -11.52 17.78
C VAL A 168 12.33 -12.33 18.12
N ASP A 169 11.71 -12.05 19.25
CA ASP A 169 10.51 -12.76 19.70
C ASP A 169 9.25 -12.25 19.02
N TYR A 170 9.19 -10.95 18.74
CA TYR A 170 7.98 -10.28 18.24
C TYR A 170 8.31 -9.25 17.16
N ILE A 171 7.43 -9.18 16.14
CA ILE A 171 7.34 -8.07 15.19
C ILE A 171 6.00 -7.37 15.42
N PHE A 172 6.05 -6.07 15.69
CA PHE A 172 4.88 -5.21 15.74
C PHE A 172 4.79 -4.36 14.48
N HIS A 173 3.61 -4.29 13.86
CA HIS A 173 3.39 -3.43 12.72
C HIS A 173 1.95 -2.90 12.68
N ALA A 174 1.73 -1.74 12.05
CA ALA A 174 0.40 -1.22 11.78
C ALA A 174 -0.24 -1.94 10.60
N THR A 175 -1.56 -2.19 10.66
CA THR A 175 -2.31 -2.78 9.55
C THR A 175 -3.62 -2.03 9.29
N GLY A 176 -3.86 -1.68 8.02
CA GLY A 176 -5.12 -1.11 7.52
C GLY A 176 -5.81 -2.08 6.58
N THR A 177 -5.41 -2.11 5.29
CA THR A 177 -6.02 -2.96 4.24
C THR A 177 -5.68 -4.45 4.35
N GLY A 178 -4.70 -4.83 5.17
CA GLY A 178 -4.31 -6.22 5.45
C GLY A 178 -3.20 -6.80 4.58
N GLY A 179 -2.84 -6.15 3.46
CA GLY A 179 -1.83 -6.71 2.56
C GLY A 179 -0.43 -6.83 3.16
N THR A 180 -0.03 -5.93 4.07
CA THR A 180 1.24 -6.04 4.82
C THR A 180 1.19 -7.23 5.78
N MET A 181 0.10 -7.35 6.55
CA MET A 181 -0.11 -8.46 7.48
C MET A 181 -0.08 -9.81 6.74
N ALA A 182 -0.78 -9.91 5.62
CA ALA A 182 -0.81 -11.13 4.80
C ALA A 182 0.60 -11.51 4.29
N GLY A 183 1.35 -10.53 3.76
CA GLY A 183 2.70 -10.76 3.26
C GLY A 183 3.66 -11.18 4.37
N LEU A 184 3.66 -10.49 5.51
CA LEU A 184 4.49 -10.87 6.66
C LEU A 184 4.16 -12.28 7.17
N ALA A 185 2.87 -12.63 7.28
CA ALA A 185 2.43 -13.96 7.70
C ALA A 185 2.90 -15.06 6.74
N ALA A 186 2.77 -14.83 5.43
CA ALA A 186 3.27 -15.74 4.41
C ALA A 186 4.81 -15.88 4.48
N GLY A 187 5.53 -14.77 4.54
CA GLY A 187 7.00 -14.77 4.65
C GLY A 187 7.51 -15.47 5.90
N ARG A 188 6.83 -15.29 7.05
CA ARG A 188 7.13 -16.02 8.28
C ARG A 188 6.99 -17.52 8.10
N LYS A 189 5.90 -17.97 7.47
CA LYS A 189 5.66 -19.38 7.19
C LYS A 189 6.69 -19.96 6.23
N MET A 190 7.04 -19.21 5.17
CA MET A 190 8.09 -19.62 4.21
C MET A 190 9.47 -19.73 4.86
N ALA A 191 9.78 -18.87 5.84
CA ALA A 191 11.05 -18.87 6.57
C ALA A 191 11.08 -19.88 7.74
N GLU A 192 9.96 -20.57 8.00
CA GLU A 192 9.80 -21.48 9.16
C GLU A 192 10.18 -20.81 10.48
N SER A 193 9.88 -19.51 10.62
CA SER A 193 10.31 -18.70 11.76
C SER A 193 9.33 -18.77 12.92
N ASP A 194 9.87 -18.78 14.14
CA ASP A 194 9.09 -18.75 15.39
C ASP A 194 8.70 -17.32 15.84
N THR A 195 9.27 -16.30 15.22
CA THR A 195 8.96 -14.88 15.55
C THR A 195 7.47 -14.60 15.44
N LYS A 196 6.87 -14.07 16.48
CA LYS A 196 5.44 -13.74 16.51
C LYS A 196 5.17 -12.41 15.85
N ILE A 197 4.15 -12.35 14.98
CA ILE A 197 3.73 -11.12 14.31
C ILE A 197 2.50 -10.58 15.03
N ILE A 198 2.59 -9.35 15.55
CA ILE A 198 1.51 -8.63 16.21
C ILE A 198 1.10 -7.45 15.33
N SER A 199 -0.10 -7.55 14.76
CA SER A 199 -0.65 -6.53 13.87
C SER A 199 -1.57 -5.59 14.65
N ILE A 200 -1.24 -4.30 14.67
CA ILE A 200 -2.04 -3.26 15.32
C ILE A 200 -2.93 -2.61 14.27
N THR A 201 -4.25 -2.77 14.39
CA THR A 201 -5.22 -2.23 13.44
C THR A 201 -5.37 -0.72 13.60
N VAL A 202 -5.41 0.01 12.48
CA VAL A 202 -5.60 1.48 12.48
C VAL A 202 -7.07 1.89 12.53
N SER A 203 -7.98 0.92 12.41
CA SER A 203 -9.44 1.10 12.56
C SER A 203 -10.08 -0.23 13.00
N PRO A 204 -11.29 -0.22 13.56
CA PRO A 204 -11.98 -1.45 13.93
C PRO A 204 -12.04 -2.45 12.78
N LYS A 205 -11.83 -3.73 13.06
CA LYS A 205 -11.86 -4.83 12.10
C LYS A 205 -12.73 -5.96 12.62
N ASP A 206 -13.44 -6.60 11.71
CA ASP A 206 -14.33 -7.72 11.98
C ASP A 206 -13.72 -9.07 11.55
N GLU A 207 -14.45 -10.15 11.77
CA GLU A 207 -14.04 -11.49 11.35
C GLU A 207 -13.92 -11.63 9.82
N LYS A 208 -14.74 -10.91 9.04
CA LYS A 208 -14.66 -10.93 7.57
C LYS A 208 -13.32 -10.41 7.08
N TYR A 209 -12.84 -9.33 7.72
CA TYR A 209 -11.50 -8.82 7.45
C TYR A 209 -10.42 -9.86 7.78
N LEU A 210 -10.50 -10.53 8.92
CA LEU A 210 -9.52 -11.56 9.30
C LEU A 210 -9.49 -12.71 8.29
N ARG A 211 -10.65 -13.22 7.87
CA ARG A 211 -10.74 -14.26 6.82
C ARG A 211 -10.18 -13.81 5.48
N LYS A 212 -10.41 -12.53 5.10
CA LYS A 212 -9.82 -11.94 3.88
C LYS A 212 -8.29 -11.93 3.95
N VAL A 213 -7.72 -11.53 5.09
CA VAL A 213 -6.27 -11.48 5.28
C VAL A 213 -5.66 -12.88 5.30
N GLU A 214 -6.30 -13.84 5.99
CA GLU A 214 -5.89 -15.25 6.02
C GLU A 214 -5.89 -15.84 4.60
N LYS A 215 -6.99 -15.64 3.85
CA LYS A 215 -7.04 -16.07 2.45
C LYS A 215 -5.91 -15.45 1.64
N LEU A 216 -5.69 -14.15 1.77
CA LEU A 216 -4.65 -13.44 1.04
C LEU A 216 -3.25 -13.98 1.39
N ALA A 217 -2.98 -14.29 2.66
CA ALA A 217 -1.72 -14.88 3.08
C ALA A 217 -1.51 -16.29 2.49
N ASN A 218 -2.57 -17.10 2.44
CA ASN A 218 -2.51 -18.42 1.81
C ASN A 218 -2.35 -18.35 0.29
N ASP A 219 -2.94 -17.36 -0.37
CA ASP A 219 -2.79 -17.16 -1.81
C ASP A 219 -1.38 -16.68 -2.20
N VAL A 220 -0.60 -16.14 -1.26
CA VAL A 220 0.82 -15.72 -1.45
C VAL A 220 1.78 -16.90 -1.34
N LEU A 221 1.40 -17.96 -0.62
CA LEU A 221 2.21 -19.18 -0.42
C LEU A 221 2.19 -20.08 -1.64
#